data_cb35926148dc33fa79f02b07457d3895
#
_entry.id   cb35926148dc33fa79f02b07457d3895
#
_cell.length_a   1.000
_cell.length_b   1.000
_cell.length_c   1.000
_cell.angle_alpha   90.00
_cell.angle_beta   90.00
_cell.angle_gamma   90.00
#
_symmetry.space_group_name_H-M   'P 1'
#
loop_
_entity.id
_entity.type
_entity.pdbx_description
1 polymer ?
#
loop_
_entity_poly.entity_id
_entity_poly.type
_entity_poly.pdbx_seq_one_letter_code
_entity_poly.pdbx_strand_id
1 'polypeptide(L)'
;MNLAEIETFLTIVNTKSITRTADLLFLSPPTVSHRLTSLENELGFPLVIRQKGHKQVELTAKGTDFIILAERWMSLWKETMELQRNQDSLLLTIGCTDSLYVAVFAPLYDRILNEQTKLDLNIESHHSSELYGLLGEHSIDIGFVYHKLHYKNIITEKIFEEKLYLIQSDQPAISAPAIHTDELDPSLELFLSWDDNYQIWHDRWLSSASRPHIAADTITLLDRLWKKTGNWMVAPQSVILELSHYRPLFISELKNTPPNRVCYKIKHKYPKSTSKRAVEFFENALEDFLAESTPSFPIGQVWERQK
;
A
#
# COMPACT_ATOMS: atom_id res chain seq x y z
N MET A 1 -4.32 7.18 33.02
CA MET A 1 -4.20 7.23 31.54
C MET A 1 -5.50 6.73 30.95
N ASN A 2 -6.22 7.56 30.22
CA ASN A 2 -7.50 7.24 29.62
C ASN A 2 -7.55 7.70 28.15
N LEU A 3 -8.61 7.25 27.41
CA LEU A 3 -8.78 7.55 25.99
C LEU A 3 -8.71 9.04 25.69
N ALA A 4 -9.42 9.86 26.47
CA ALA A 4 -9.49 11.29 26.21
C ALA A 4 -8.15 12.03 26.43
N GLU A 5 -7.30 11.53 27.31
CA GLU A 5 -5.95 12.06 27.56
C GLU A 5 -5.01 11.72 26.41
N ILE A 6 -5.03 10.46 25.93
CA ILE A 6 -4.21 10.00 24.79
C ILE A 6 -4.65 10.72 23.50
N GLU A 7 -5.94 10.78 23.22
CA GLU A 7 -6.49 11.50 22.06
C GLU A 7 -6.08 12.99 22.09
N THR A 8 -6.17 13.62 23.25
CA THR A 8 -5.75 15.02 23.43
C THR A 8 -4.25 15.19 23.15
N PHE A 9 -3.39 14.29 23.64
CA PHE A 9 -1.96 14.33 23.36
C PHE A 9 -1.67 14.18 21.85
N LEU A 10 -2.21 13.17 21.18
CA LEU A 10 -2.02 12.96 19.74
C LEU A 10 -2.55 14.13 18.91
N THR A 11 -3.66 14.74 19.32
CA THR A 11 -4.18 15.94 18.64
C THR A 11 -3.24 17.13 18.85
N ILE A 12 -2.61 17.29 20.04
CA ILE A 12 -1.58 18.31 20.27
C ILE A 12 -0.36 18.08 19.39
N VAL A 13 0.09 16.85 19.23
CA VAL A 13 1.20 16.47 18.32
C VAL A 13 0.94 17.00 16.90
N ASN A 14 -0.27 16.76 16.39
CA ASN A 14 -0.66 17.15 15.04
C ASN A 14 -0.84 18.67 14.88
N THR A 15 -1.49 19.32 15.83
CA THR A 15 -1.82 20.76 15.74
C THR A 15 -0.69 21.66 16.18
N LYS A 16 0.20 21.18 17.03
CA LYS A 16 1.26 21.93 17.72
C LYS A 16 0.73 23.14 18.50
N SER A 17 -0.55 23.09 18.94
CA SER A 17 -1.23 24.23 19.58
C SER A 17 -2.35 23.76 20.52
N ILE A 18 -2.30 24.19 21.78
CA ILE A 18 -3.37 23.88 22.76
C ILE A 18 -4.72 24.47 22.33
N THR A 19 -4.72 25.71 21.83
CA THR A 19 -5.96 26.38 21.39
C THR A 19 -6.58 25.66 20.19
N ARG A 20 -5.77 25.31 19.18
CA ARG A 20 -6.23 24.61 18.00
C ARG A 20 -6.70 23.18 18.31
N THR A 21 -6.05 22.51 19.27
CA THR A 21 -6.50 21.23 19.80
C THR A 21 -7.85 21.35 20.50
N ALA A 22 -8.04 22.40 21.29
CA ALA A 22 -9.30 22.66 21.94
C ALA A 22 -10.45 22.87 20.96
N ASP A 23 -10.22 23.65 19.89
CA ASP A 23 -11.19 23.86 18.82
C ASP A 23 -11.56 22.52 18.13
N LEU A 24 -10.58 21.70 17.78
CA LEU A 24 -10.80 20.42 17.10
C LEU A 24 -11.52 19.38 17.96
N LEU A 25 -11.25 19.36 19.26
CA LEU A 25 -11.88 18.42 20.20
C LEU A 25 -13.16 18.98 20.82
N PHE A 26 -13.61 20.17 20.42
CA PHE A 26 -14.76 20.88 21.01
C PHE A 26 -14.64 21.05 22.54
N LEU A 27 -13.45 21.43 23.00
CA LEU A 27 -13.10 21.62 24.39
C LEU A 27 -12.63 23.05 24.67
N SER A 28 -12.53 23.41 25.96
CA SER A 28 -11.83 24.64 26.34
C SER A 28 -10.32 24.43 26.43
N PRO A 29 -9.47 25.45 26.10
CA PRO A 29 -8.02 25.33 26.27
C PRO A 29 -7.56 24.92 27.67
N PRO A 30 -8.19 25.36 28.77
CA PRO A 30 -7.89 24.85 30.11
C PRO A 30 -8.13 23.34 30.25
N THR A 31 -9.20 22.80 29.62
CA THR A 31 -9.51 21.36 29.66
C THR A 31 -8.43 20.55 28.92
N VAL A 32 -7.98 21.01 27.77
CA VAL A 32 -6.87 20.39 27.01
C VAL A 32 -5.60 20.40 27.85
N SER A 33 -5.25 21.53 28.46
CA SER A 33 -4.08 21.65 29.33
C SER A 33 -4.17 20.73 30.56
N HIS A 34 -5.37 20.60 31.14
CA HIS A 34 -5.60 19.71 32.27
C HIS A 34 -5.41 18.24 31.88
N ARG A 35 -6.01 17.79 30.75
CA ARG A 35 -5.84 16.42 30.26
C ARG A 35 -4.38 16.07 29.98
N LEU A 36 -3.64 16.98 29.34
CA LEU A 36 -2.22 16.81 29.09
C LEU A 36 -1.43 16.70 30.40
N THR A 37 -1.69 17.58 31.36
CA THR A 37 -1.00 17.56 32.67
C THR A 37 -1.34 16.30 33.45
N SER A 38 -2.59 15.84 33.41
CA SER A 38 -3.01 14.58 34.03
C SER A 38 -2.24 13.39 33.45
N LEU A 39 -2.11 13.33 32.11
CA LEU A 39 -1.34 12.29 31.44
C LEU A 39 0.14 12.34 31.82
N GLU A 40 0.79 13.53 31.79
CA GLU A 40 2.19 13.72 32.20
C GLU A 40 2.45 13.30 33.65
N ASN A 41 1.52 13.62 34.56
CA ASN A 41 1.62 13.25 35.98
C ASN A 41 1.55 11.71 36.16
N GLU A 42 0.68 11.04 35.44
CA GLU A 42 0.55 9.59 35.49
C GLU A 42 1.77 8.87 34.91
N LEU A 43 2.31 9.41 33.80
CA LEU A 43 3.54 8.90 33.18
C LEU A 43 4.81 9.22 33.98
N GLY A 44 4.77 10.23 34.85
CA GLY A 44 5.90 10.67 35.65
C GLY A 44 6.97 11.49 34.91
N PHE A 45 6.64 11.96 33.68
CA PHE A 45 7.54 12.81 32.89
C PHE A 45 6.75 13.74 31.95
N PRO A 46 7.33 14.92 31.61
CA PRO A 46 6.69 15.84 30.67
C PRO A 46 6.76 15.32 29.24
N LEU A 47 5.67 15.47 28.50
CA LEU A 47 5.56 15.17 27.07
C LEU A 47 5.83 16.40 26.20
N VAL A 48 5.55 17.58 26.73
CA VAL A 48 5.71 18.86 26.01
C VAL A 48 6.62 19.82 26.77
N ILE A 49 7.32 20.68 26.00
CA ILE A 49 8.12 21.77 26.54
C ILE A 49 7.21 23.00 26.69
N ARG A 50 7.06 23.48 27.93
CA ARG A 50 6.24 24.66 28.24
C ARG A 50 7.11 25.90 28.25
N GLN A 51 7.15 26.65 27.14
CA GLN A 51 7.83 27.93 27.10
C GLN A 51 6.80 29.07 27.20
N LYS A 52 7.00 30.01 28.18
CA LYS A 52 6.17 31.19 28.34
C LYS A 52 6.33 32.08 27.10
N GLY A 53 5.22 32.41 26.43
CA GLY A 53 5.20 33.31 25.27
C GLY A 53 5.27 32.65 23.90
N HIS A 54 5.52 31.37 23.79
CA HIS A 54 5.46 30.65 22.51
C HIS A 54 4.05 30.11 22.22
N LYS A 55 3.54 30.41 21.01
CA LYS A 55 2.24 29.91 20.54
C LYS A 55 2.28 28.44 20.09
N GLN A 56 3.48 27.90 19.82
CA GLN A 56 3.67 26.53 19.39
C GLN A 56 4.11 25.65 20.57
N VAL A 57 3.55 24.44 20.61
CA VAL A 57 3.92 23.38 21.54
C VAL A 57 5.03 22.56 20.92
N GLU A 58 6.14 22.40 21.63
CA GLU A 58 7.25 21.53 21.27
C GLU A 58 7.21 20.27 22.14
N LEU A 59 7.60 19.15 21.56
CA LEU A 59 7.68 17.86 22.27
C LEU A 59 9.02 17.74 23.00
N THR A 60 9.00 17.05 24.12
CA THR A 60 10.23 16.53 24.74
C THR A 60 10.71 15.30 23.96
N ALA A 61 11.96 14.83 24.19
CA ALA A 61 12.43 13.58 23.62
C ALA A 61 11.50 12.40 24.03
N LYS A 62 11.10 12.34 25.31
CA LYS A 62 10.14 11.36 25.80
C LYS A 62 8.74 11.52 25.17
N GLY A 63 8.33 12.77 24.88
CA GLY A 63 7.09 13.05 24.16
C GLY A 63 7.11 12.49 22.75
N THR A 64 8.23 12.62 22.05
CA THR A 64 8.42 12.06 20.72
C THR A 64 8.39 10.52 20.75
N ASP A 65 9.09 9.90 21.69
CA ASP A 65 9.07 8.43 21.85
C ASP A 65 7.68 7.90 22.23
N PHE A 66 6.91 8.70 22.99
CA PHE A 66 5.58 8.32 23.45
C PHE A 66 4.53 8.35 22.34
N ILE A 67 4.74 9.05 21.22
CA ILE A 67 3.80 9.07 20.08
C ILE A 67 3.46 7.65 19.65
N ILE A 68 4.48 6.84 19.37
CA ILE A 68 4.31 5.45 18.89
C ILE A 68 3.49 4.63 19.87
N LEU A 69 3.75 4.80 21.17
CA LEU A 69 3.01 4.08 22.24
C LEU A 69 1.57 4.55 22.33
N ALA A 70 1.33 5.85 22.20
CA ALA A 70 0.00 6.45 22.21
C ALA A 70 -0.86 6.01 21.02
N GLU A 71 -0.29 5.97 19.81
CA GLU A 71 -0.95 5.47 18.60
C GLU A 71 -1.32 3.98 18.74
N ARG A 72 -0.38 3.19 19.22
CA ARG A 72 -0.60 1.76 19.49
C ARG A 72 -1.69 1.52 20.55
N TRP A 73 -1.71 2.33 21.60
CA TRP A 73 -2.75 2.28 22.62
C TRP A 73 -4.13 2.61 22.04
N MET A 74 -4.22 3.64 21.17
CA MET A 74 -5.46 3.99 20.47
C MET A 74 -5.94 2.86 19.55
N SER A 75 -5.04 2.17 18.87
CA SER A 75 -5.37 1.00 18.05
C SER A 75 -5.98 -0.12 18.91
N LEU A 76 -5.33 -0.47 20.02
CA LEU A 76 -5.82 -1.48 20.96
C LEU A 76 -7.19 -1.10 21.55
N TRP A 77 -7.41 0.19 21.83
CA TRP A 77 -8.72 0.65 22.31
C TRP A 77 -9.81 0.49 21.24
N LYS A 78 -9.53 0.85 19.99
CA LYS A 78 -10.46 0.63 18.87
C LYS A 78 -10.81 -0.85 18.72
N GLU A 79 -9.82 -1.73 18.79
CA GLU A 79 -10.04 -3.18 18.78
C GLU A 79 -10.94 -3.64 19.92
N THR A 80 -10.74 -3.11 21.14
CA THR A 80 -11.58 -3.42 22.28
C THR A 80 -13.04 -2.98 22.07
N MET A 81 -13.25 -1.83 21.43
CA MET A 81 -14.60 -1.35 21.09
C MET A 81 -15.25 -2.21 19.99
N GLU A 82 -14.48 -2.74 19.06
CA GLU A 82 -14.97 -3.66 18.03
C GLU A 82 -15.47 -4.98 18.63
N LEU A 83 -14.89 -5.45 19.73
CA LEU A 83 -15.43 -6.62 20.47
C LEU A 83 -16.86 -6.42 21.00
N GLN A 84 -17.30 -5.16 21.19
CA GLN A 84 -18.66 -4.82 21.61
C GLN A 84 -19.64 -4.67 20.44
N ARG A 85 -19.15 -4.50 19.22
CA ARG A 85 -20.01 -4.44 18.03
C ARG A 85 -20.56 -5.83 17.73
N ASN A 86 -21.85 -5.88 17.39
CA ASN A 86 -22.59 -7.11 17.13
C ASN A 86 -21.82 -8.02 16.16
N GLN A 87 -21.79 -9.32 16.46
CA GLN A 87 -21.09 -10.40 15.74
C GLN A 87 -21.58 -10.63 14.29
N ASP A 88 -22.38 -9.76 13.73
CA ASP A 88 -23.04 -9.96 12.43
C ASP A 88 -22.23 -9.45 11.24
N SER A 89 -21.26 -8.59 11.43
CA SER A 89 -20.36 -8.10 10.37
C SER A 89 -18.91 -8.49 10.67
N LEU A 90 -18.24 -9.07 9.67
CA LEU A 90 -16.82 -9.44 9.73
C LEU A 90 -16.03 -8.28 9.12
N LEU A 91 -15.15 -7.64 9.89
CA LEU A 91 -14.23 -6.63 9.37
C LEU A 91 -12.89 -7.28 9.04
N LEU A 92 -12.36 -6.99 7.86
CA LEU A 92 -11.04 -7.41 7.41
C LEU A 92 -10.23 -6.21 6.92
N THR A 93 -9.08 -5.97 7.54
CA THR A 93 -8.14 -4.95 7.09
C THR A 93 -7.02 -5.60 6.29
N ILE A 94 -6.93 -5.24 5.00
CA ILE A 94 -5.97 -5.79 4.04
C ILE A 94 -4.96 -4.70 3.71
N GLY A 95 -3.66 -4.99 3.88
CA GLY A 95 -2.58 -4.12 3.43
C GLY A 95 -1.95 -4.65 2.14
N CYS A 96 -1.79 -3.81 1.12
CA CYS A 96 -1.10 -4.20 -0.10
C CYS A 96 -0.45 -3.01 -0.81
N THR A 97 0.41 -3.28 -1.79
CA THR A 97 0.98 -2.23 -2.63
C THR A 97 -0.02 -1.77 -3.68
N ASP A 98 0.13 -0.52 -4.17
CA ASP A 98 -0.76 0.11 -5.18
C ASP A 98 -1.04 -0.82 -6.36
N SER A 99 -0.01 -1.40 -6.96
CA SER A 99 -0.15 -2.28 -8.13
C SER A 99 -0.94 -3.56 -7.85
N LEU A 100 -0.91 -4.09 -6.62
CA LEU A 100 -1.66 -5.29 -6.25
C LEU A 100 -3.15 -5.02 -6.13
N TYR A 101 -3.54 -3.97 -5.41
CA TYR A 101 -4.97 -3.72 -5.21
C TYR A 101 -5.66 -3.24 -6.48
N VAL A 102 -4.99 -2.46 -7.34
CA VAL A 102 -5.56 -1.97 -8.60
C VAL A 102 -5.57 -3.06 -9.66
N ALA A 103 -4.41 -3.69 -9.93
CA ALA A 103 -4.26 -4.54 -11.11
C ALA A 103 -4.46 -6.04 -10.84
N VAL A 104 -4.42 -6.49 -9.58
CA VAL A 104 -4.57 -7.92 -9.27
C VAL A 104 -5.86 -8.18 -8.51
N PHE A 105 -6.08 -7.50 -7.39
CA PHE A 105 -7.13 -7.89 -6.44
C PHE A 105 -8.45 -7.14 -6.60
N ALA A 106 -8.53 -6.08 -7.41
CA ALA A 106 -9.79 -5.37 -7.63
C ALA A 106 -10.95 -6.30 -8.06
N PRO A 107 -10.76 -7.26 -8.99
CA PRO A 107 -11.81 -8.22 -9.35
C PRO A 107 -12.17 -9.19 -8.21
N LEU A 108 -11.23 -9.57 -7.35
CA LEU A 108 -11.50 -10.38 -6.16
C LEU A 108 -12.36 -9.62 -5.16
N TYR A 109 -12.04 -8.35 -4.89
CA TYR A 109 -12.82 -7.50 -3.99
C TYR A 109 -14.25 -7.31 -4.50
N ASP A 110 -14.41 -7.04 -5.81
CA ASP A 110 -15.72 -6.92 -6.44
C ASP A 110 -16.55 -8.21 -6.29
N ARG A 111 -15.95 -9.38 -6.51
CA ARG A 111 -16.59 -10.69 -6.29
C ARG A 111 -17.07 -10.84 -4.85
N ILE A 112 -16.20 -10.59 -3.87
CA ILE A 112 -16.51 -10.71 -2.44
C ILE A 112 -17.67 -9.78 -2.06
N LEU A 113 -17.66 -8.55 -2.54
CA LEU A 113 -18.71 -7.56 -2.23
C LEU A 113 -20.06 -7.91 -2.88
N ASN A 114 -20.06 -8.56 -4.05
CA ASN A 114 -21.26 -8.96 -4.76
C ASN A 114 -21.92 -10.25 -4.21
N GLU A 115 -21.21 -11.08 -3.45
CA GLU A 115 -21.70 -12.35 -2.89
C GLU A 115 -22.62 -12.19 -1.67
N GLN A 116 -23.13 -10.99 -1.37
CA GLN A 116 -23.96 -10.67 -0.19
C GLN A 116 -23.32 -11.13 1.14
N THR A 117 -22.00 -11.15 1.19
CA THR A 117 -21.26 -11.49 2.40
C THR A 117 -21.40 -10.38 3.44
N LYS A 118 -21.44 -10.75 4.71
CA LYS A 118 -21.37 -9.78 5.82
C LYS A 118 -19.92 -9.39 6.11
N LEU A 119 -19.07 -9.27 5.08
CA LEU A 119 -17.66 -8.91 5.20
C LEU A 119 -17.45 -7.45 4.78
N ASP A 120 -17.04 -6.64 5.73
CA ASP A 120 -16.58 -5.27 5.50
C ASP A 120 -15.07 -5.29 5.22
N LEU A 121 -14.65 -4.71 4.10
CA LEU A 121 -13.24 -4.63 3.71
C LEU A 121 -12.69 -3.22 3.98
N ASN A 122 -11.57 -3.15 4.68
CA ASN A 122 -10.71 -1.97 4.75
C ASN A 122 -9.41 -2.28 3.99
N ILE A 123 -9.15 -1.57 2.89
CA ILE A 123 -8.00 -1.83 2.01
C ILE A 123 -7.05 -0.64 2.10
N GLU A 124 -5.82 -0.89 2.55
CA GLU A 124 -4.82 0.13 2.77
C GLU A 124 -3.61 -0.08 1.84
N SER A 125 -3.15 1.02 1.20
CA SER A 125 -1.97 0.98 0.35
C SER A 125 -0.74 1.48 1.09
N HIS A 126 0.29 0.63 1.14
CA HIS A 126 1.57 0.92 1.78
C HIS A 126 2.72 0.26 1.00
N HIS A 127 3.95 0.71 1.24
CA HIS A 127 5.12 0.03 0.74
C HIS A 127 5.32 -1.33 1.42
N SER A 128 5.90 -2.31 0.68
CA SER A 128 6.09 -3.68 1.19
C SER A 128 6.80 -3.74 2.55
N SER A 129 7.76 -2.87 2.81
CA SER A 129 8.50 -2.83 4.08
C SER A 129 7.64 -2.37 5.26
N GLU A 130 6.73 -1.42 5.05
CA GLU A 130 5.82 -0.89 6.07
C GLU A 130 4.77 -1.92 6.48
N LEU A 131 4.28 -2.71 5.52
CA LEU A 131 3.26 -3.73 5.74
C LEU A 131 3.66 -4.79 6.77
N TYR A 132 4.95 -5.13 6.86
CA TYR A 132 5.45 -6.03 7.91
C TYR A 132 5.32 -5.44 9.31
N GLY A 133 5.58 -4.14 9.45
CA GLY A 133 5.39 -3.41 10.71
C GLY A 133 3.92 -3.35 11.12
N LEU A 134 3.05 -2.90 10.20
CA LEU A 134 1.60 -2.81 10.43
C LEU A 134 0.98 -4.17 10.81
N LEU A 135 1.42 -5.24 10.15
CA LEU A 135 0.99 -6.59 10.48
C LEU A 135 1.52 -7.06 11.85
N GLY A 136 2.79 -6.73 12.17
CA GLY A 136 3.38 -7.03 13.47
C GLY A 136 2.69 -6.32 14.63
N GLU A 137 2.11 -5.15 14.39
CA GLU A 137 1.34 -4.36 15.33
C GLU A 137 -0.17 -4.65 15.30
N HIS A 138 -0.57 -5.60 14.46
CA HIS A 138 -1.98 -5.94 14.21
C HIS A 138 -2.85 -4.77 13.69
N SER A 139 -2.26 -3.77 13.03
CA SER A 139 -2.99 -2.70 12.37
C SER A 139 -3.69 -3.20 11.09
N ILE A 140 -3.09 -4.18 10.41
CA ILE A 140 -3.71 -4.95 9.34
C ILE A 140 -3.83 -6.42 9.73
N ASP A 141 -4.75 -7.17 9.12
CA ASP A 141 -5.01 -8.58 9.41
C ASP A 141 -4.28 -9.52 8.45
N ILE A 142 -4.14 -9.12 7.20
CA ILE A 142 -3.43 -9.83 6.14
C ILE A 142 -2.74 -8.81 5.22
N GLY A 143 -1.58 -9.17 4.68
CA GLY A 143 -0.85 -8.30 3.79
C GLY A 143 -0.37 -9.00 2.52
N PHE A 144 -0.16 -8.21 1.44
CA PHE A 144 0.38 -8.68 0.17
C PHE A 144 1.55 -7.80 -0.26
N VAL A 145 2.70 -8.42 -0.47
CA VAL A 145 3.98 -7.75 -0.69
C VAL A 145 4.75 -8.38 -1.85
N TYR A 146 5.61 -7.58 -2.48
CA TYR A 146 6.56 -8.08 -3.48
C TYR A 146 7.97 -8.29 -2.92
N HIS A 147 8.20 -7.86 -1.69
CA HIS A 147 9.50 -8.01 -1.04
C HIS A 147 9.39 -8.97 0.15
N LYS A 148 10.14 -10.08 0.10
CA LYS A 148 10.17 -11.04 1.20
C LYS A 148 11.17 -10.59 2.27
N LEU A 149 10.64 -10.20 3.43
CA LEU A 149 11.43 -9.90 4.61
C LEU A 149 11.28 -10.98 5.67
N HIS A 150 12.32 -11.13 6.47
CA HIS A 150 12.24 -11.95 7.67
C HIS A 150 11.80 -11.07 8.84
N TYR A 151 10.58 -11.30 9.33
CA TYR A 151 10.00 -10.51 10.42
C TYR A 151 9.46 -11.43 11.53
N LYS A 152 9.66 -11.01 12.78
CA LYS A 152 9.26 -11.83 13.94
C LYS A 152 7.74 -12.05 13.95
N ASN A 153 7.33 -13.32 14.15
CA ASN A 153 5.94 -13.74 14.20
C ASN A 153 5.14 -13.51 12.90
N ILE A 154 5.77 -13.26 11.77
CA ILE A 154 5.11 -13.16 10.47
C ILE A 154 5.44 -14.38 9.63
N ILE A 155 4.41 -14.99 9.06
CA ILE A 155 4.49 -16.05 8.07
C ILE A 155 4.42 -15.40 6.69
N THR A 156 5.35 -15.74 5.81
CA THR A 156 5.41 -15.24 4.42
C THR A 156 5.31 -16.41 3.46
N GLU A 157 4.26 -16.43 2.65
CA GLU A 157 3.93 -17.48 1.69
C GLU A 157 3.92 -16.91 0.27
N LYS A 158 4.61 -17.57 -0.68
CA LYS A 158 4.51 -17.22 -2.10
C LYS A 158 3.13 -17.58 -2.61
N ILE A 159 2.45 -16.66 -3.31
CA ILE A 159 1.10 -16.89 -3.86
C ILE A 159 1.09 -16.95 -5.38
N PHE A 160 1.83 -16.08 -6.06
CA PHE A 160 2.00 -16.14 -7.51
C PHE A 160 3.32 -15.47 -7.95
N GLU A 161 3.61 -15.61 -9.22
CA GLU A 161 4.75 -14.99 -9.90
C GLU A 161 4.31 -14.55 -11.28
N GLU A 162 4.76 -13.37 -11.70
CA GLU A 162 4.41 -12.79 -12.99
C GLU A 162 5.64 -12.33 -13.76
N LYS A 163 5.57 -12.42 -15.10
CA LYS A 163 6.57 -11.90 -16.00
C LYS A 163 6.33 -10.40 -16.26
N LEU A 164 7.39 -9.72 -16.64
CA LEU A 164 7.33 -8.35 -17.12
C LEU A 164 7.56 -8.30 -18.65
N TYR A 165 6.87 -7.39 -19.31
CA TYR A 165 6.93 -7.18 -20.73
C TYR A 165 7.09 -5.71 -21.04
N LEU A 166 7.63 -5.41 -22.22
CA LEU A 166 7.61 -4.07 -22.77
C LEU A 166 6.23 -3.80 -23.35
N ILE A 167 5.64 -2.69 -22.98
CA ILE A 167 4.40 -2.21 -23.58
C ILE A 167 4.60 -0.83 -24.21
N GLN A 168 3.95 -0.62 -25.34
CA GLN A 168 3.91 0.62 -26.08
C GLN A 168 2.45 0.96 -26.42
N SER A 169 2.18 2.18 -26.88
CA SER A 169 0.86 2.52 -27.44
C SER A 169 0.53 1.67 -28.68
N ASP A 170 -0.69 1.78 -29.18
CA ASP A 170 -1.16 1.16 -30.42
C ASP A 170 -0.34 1.56 -31.65
N GLN A 171 0.41 2.66 -31.56
CA GLN A 171 1.38 3.10 -32.57
C GLN A 171 2.79 3.01 -31.99
N PRO A 172 3.38 1.80 -31.93
CA PRO A 172 4.66 1.61 -31.29
C PRO A 172 5.79 2.25 -32.09
N ALA A 173 6.80 2.77 -31.39
CA ALA A 173 8.02 3.26 -32.06
C ALA A 173 8.79 2.11 -32.74
N ILE A 174 8.74 0.91 -32.10
CA ILE A 174 9.35 -0.31 -32.62
C ILE A 174 8.29 -1.42 -32.58
N SER A 175 7.97 -1.95 -33.75
CA SER A 175 6.97 -3.01 -33.93
C SER A 175 7.67 -4.36 -34.15
N ALA A 176 8.05 -5.00 -33.06
CA ALA A 176 8.68 -6.31 -33.07
C ALA A 176 8.24 -7.17 -31.86
N PRO A 177 8.17 -8.52 -32.01
CA PRO A 177 7.77 -9.40 -30.90
C PRO A 177 8.80 -9.46 -29.78
N ALA A 178 10.10 -9.19 -30.06
CA ALA A 178 11.16 -9.13 -29.07
C ALA A 178 12.13 -7.98 -29.39
N ILE A 179 12.39 -7.13 -28.41
CA ILE A 179 13.16 -5.88 -28.55
C ILE A 179 14.34 -5.92 -27.58
N HIS A 180 15.51 -5.43 -28.00
CA HIS A 180 16.64 -5.21 -27.12
C HIS A 180 16.52 -3.85 -26.41
N THR A 181 16.94 -3.75 -25.17
CA THR A 181 16.84 -2.50 -24.40
C THR A 181 17.56 -1.32 -25.06
N ASP A 182 18.65 -1.57 -25.79
CA ASP A 182 19.44 -0.55 -26.50
C ASP A 182 18.68 0.05 -27.73
N GLU A 183 17.60 -0.58 -28.15
CA GLU A 183 16.75 -0.09 -29.23
C GLU A 183 15.71 0.95 -28.76
N LEU A 184 15.53 1.08 -27.44
CA LEU A 184 14.53 1.95 -26.81
C LEU A 184 15.09 3.36 -26.60
N ASP A 185 14.28 4.38 -26.86
CA ASP A 185 14.59 5.76 -26.52
C ASP A 185 14.19 6.04 -25.04
N PRO A 186 15.17 6.22 -24.14
CA PRO A 186 14.87 6.47 -22.71
C PRO A 186 14.08 7.75 -22.46
N SER A 187 14.14 8.73 -23.39
CA SER A 187 13.38 9.97 -23.29
C SER A 187 11.86 9.78 -23.46
N LEU A 188 11.42 8.58 -23.84
CA LEU A 188 10.01 8.21 -24.01
C LEU A 188 9.53 7.25 -22.90
N GLU A 189 10.39 6.89 -21.97
CA GLU A 189 10.07 5.97 -20.90
C GLU A 189 9.08 6.54 -19.90
N LEU A 190 8.10 5.72 -19.53
CA LEU A 190 7.24 5.88 -18.36
C LEU A 190 7.70 4.88 -17.31
N PHE A 191 8.39 5.36 -16.31
CA PHE A 191 9.06 4.52 -15.32
C PHE A 191 8.25 4.39 -14.02
N LEU A 192 8.13 3.15 -13.54
CA LEU A 192 7.67 2.80 -12.20
C LEU A 192 8.59 1.70 -11.67
N SER A 193 9.14 1.91 -10.47
CA SER A 193 9.94 0.89 -9.81
C SER A 193 9.03 -0.19 -9.21
N TRP A 194 9.04 -1.38 -9.83
CA TRP A 194 8.16 -2.48 -9.42
C TRP A 194 8.61 -3.15 -8.12
N ASP A 195 9.91 -3.41 -8.01
CA ASP A 195 10.61 -3.93 -6.82
C ASP A 195 12.13 -3.72 -6.96
N ASP A 196 12.89 -4.08 -5.94
CA ASP A 196 14.36 -3.88 -5.91
C ASP A 196 15.08 -4.66 -7.02
N ASN A 197 14.62 -5.88 -7.36
CA ASN A 197 15.24 -6.69 -8.40
C ASN A 197 15.03 -6.06 -9.79
N TYR A 198 13.83 -5.54 -10.02
CA TYR A 198 13.53 -4.78 -11.24
C TYR A 198 14.37 -3.50 -11.31
N GLN A 199 14.51 -2.76 -10.19
CA GLN A 199 15.33 -1.56 -10.15
C GLN A 199 16.79 -1.85 -10.52
N ILE A 200 17.38 -2.90 -9.94
CA ILE A 200 18.76 -3.34 -10.27
C ILE A 200 18.89 -3.71 -11.75
N TRP A 201 17.89 -4.42 -12.30
CA TRP A 201 17.87 -4.77 -13.72
C TRP A 201 17.73 -3.52 -14.60
N HIS A 202 16.83 -2.61 -14.26
CA HIS A 202 16.61 -1.35 -14.96
C HIS A 202 17.86 -0.49 -15.00
N ASP A 203 18.51 -0.29 -13.86
CA ASP A 203 19.73 0.49 -13.74
C ASP A 203 20.88 -0.09 -14.58
N ARG A 204 20.91 -1.40 -14.70
CA ARG A 204 21.92 -2.09 -15.54
C ARG A 204 21.68 -1.93 -17.02
N TRP A 205 20.44 -1.98 -17.47
CA TRP A 205 20.12 -2.14 -18.91
C TRP A 205 19.48 -0.90 -19.56
N LEU A 206 18.90 0.00 -18.79
CA LEU A 206 18.14 1.15 -19.30
C LEU A 206 18.65 2.51 -18.81
N SER A 207 19.30 2.59 -17.65
CA SER A 207 19.60 3.88 -17.01
C SER A 207 20.95 4.50 -17.36
N SER A 208 21.69 3.98 -18.33
CA SER A 208 23.11 4.33 -18.53
C SER A 208 23.41 5.78 -18.97
N ALA A 209 22.44 6.59 -19.42
CA ALA A 209 22.75 7.95 -19.91
C ALA A 209 21.62 8.99 -19.80
N SER A 210 20.38 8.62 -19.56
CA SER A 210 19.26 9.59 -19.51
C SER A 210 18.25 9.20 -18.43
N ARG A 211 17.59 10.22 -17.87
CA ARG A 211 16.49 10.01 -16.93
C ARG A 211 15.24 9.59 -17.70
N PRO A 212 14.37 8.75 -17.13
CA PRO A 212 13.06 8.47 -17.68
C PRO A 212 12.30 9.76 -18.00
N HIS A 213 11.47 9.72 -19.03
CA HIS A 213 10.62 10.87 -19.38
C HIS A 213 9.72 11.26 -18.21
N ILE A 214 9.12 10.25 -17.57
CA ILE A 214 8.27 10.40 -16.39
C ILE A 214 8.61 9.26 -15.45
N ALA A 215 8.84 9.57 -14.18
CA ALA A 215 8.89 8.60 -13.10
C ALA A 215 7.74 8.88 -12.12
N ALA A 216 6.99 7.85 -11.78
CA ALA A 216 5.89 7.93 -10.82
C ALA A 216 5.87 6.69 -9.92
N ASP A 217 5.14 6.77 -8.84
CA ASP A 217 5.00 5.71 -7.82
C ASP A 217 3.66 4.96 -7.92
N THR A 218 2.74 5.40 -8.81
CA THR A 218 1.44 4.77 -9.02
C THR A 218 1.14 4.53 -10.49
N ILE A 219 0.49 3.40 -10.79
CA ILE A 219 0.04 3.03 -12.13
C ILE A 219 -0.96 4.06 -12.66
N THR A 220 -1.90 4.46 -11.82
CA THR A 220 -2.98 5.40 -12.18
C THR A 220 -2.42 6.73 -12.69
N LEU A 221 -1.33 7.22 -12.10
CA LEU A 221 -0.68 8.45 -12.56
C LEU A 221 -0.01 8.25 -13.90
N LEU A 222 0.73 7.16 -14.10
CA LEU A 222 1.39 6.85 -15.38
C LEU A 222 0.38 6.68 -16.50
N ASP A 223 -0.74 6.01 -16.25
CA ASP A 223 -1.81 5.86 -17.24
C ASP A 223 -2.36 7.21 -17.70
N ARG A 224 -2.61 8.14 -16.79
CA ARG A 224 -3.07 9.51 -17.11
C ARG A 224 -2.04 10.33 -17.89
N LEU A 225 -0.77 10.10 -17.64
CA LEU A 225 0.34 10.82 -18.28
C LEU A 225 0.79 10.19 -19.60
N TRP A 226 0.32 9.00 -19.90
CA TRP A 226 0.63 8.29 -21.17
C TRP A 226 -0.11 8.92 -22.35
N LYS A 227 0.44 10.02 -22.87
CA LYS A 227 -0.20 10.83 -23.94
C LYS A 227 0.59 10.91 -25.23
N LYS A 228 1.90 10.58 -25.22
CA LYS A 228 2.75 10.70 -26.40
C LYS A 228 2.78 9.39 -27.17
N THR A 229 2.67 9.49 -28.50
CA THR A 229 3.02 8.41 -29.41
C THR A 229 4.47 8.01 -29.17
N GLY A 230 4.74 6.71 -29.11
CA GLY A 230 6.08 6.19 -28.84
C GLY A 230 6.46 6.05 -27.35
N ASN A 231 5.63 6.55 -26.40
CA ASN A 231 5.86 6.22 -25.00
C ASN A 231 5.85 4.70 -24.78
N TRP A 232 6.73 4.25 -23.91
CA TRP A 232 6.86 2.86 -23.54
C TRP A 232 7.07 2.70 -22.02
N MET A 233 6.73 1.53 -21.51
CA MET A 233 7.09 1.12 -20.16
C MET A 233 7.31 -0.39 -20.09
N VAL A 234 8.07 -0.83 -19.11
CA VAL A 234 8.17 -2.24 -18.74
C VAL A 234 7.18 -2.49 -17.62
N ALA A 235 6.24 -3.40 -17.82
CA ALA A 235 5.14 -3.64 -16.89
C ALA A 235 4.92 -5.13 -16.60
N PRO A 236 4.49 -5.46 -15.38
CA PRO A 236 4.07 -6.82 -15.03
C PRO A 236 2.76 -7.20 -15.75
N GLN A 237 2.56 -8.50 -15.92
CA GLN A 237 1.42 -9.06 -16.63
C GLN A 237 0.07 -8.54 -16.10
N SER A 238 -0.11 -8.46 -14.80
CA SER A 238 -1.32 -7.96 -14.16
C SER A 238 -1.64 -6.51 -14.55
N VAL A 239 -0.62 -5.66 -14.59
CA VAL A 239 -0.74 -4.25 -14.97
C VAL A 239 -1.09 -4.10 -16.44
N ILE A 240 -0.54 -4.94 -17.32
CA ILE A 240 -0.89 -4.96 -18.74
C ILE A 240 -2.36 -5.32 -18.92
N LEU A 241 -2.85 -6.33 -18.18
CA LEU A 241 -4.26 -6.71 -18.18
C LEU A 241 -5.16 -5.55 -17.77
N GLU A 242 -4.80 -4.84 -16.71
CA GLU A 242 -5.54 -3.68 -16.22
C GLU A 242 -5.55 -2.53 -17.23
N LEU A 243 -4.39 -2.12 -17.73
CA LEU A 243 -4.28 -1.01 -18.68
C LEU A 243 -5.00 -1.30 -20.01
N SER A 244 -5.06 -2.57 -20.44
CA SER A 244 -5.75 -2.98 -21.67
C SER A 244 -7.27 -2.78 -21.64
N HIS A 245 -7.87 -2.53 -20.47
CA HIS A 245 -9.27 -2.14 -20.38
C HIS A 245 -9.51 -0.69 -20.86
N TYR A 246 -8.48 0.13 -20.83
CA TYR A 246 -8.61 1.58 -21.08
C TYR A 246 -7.99 1.97 -22.43
N ARG A 247 -7.07 1.16 -22.96
CA ARG A 247 -6.36 1.47 -24.21
C ARG A 247 -5.79 0.23 -24.90
N PRO A 248 -5.68 0.24 -26.22
CA PRO A 248 -4.94 -0.78 -26.93
C PRO A 248 -3.43 -0.64 -26.64
N LEU A 249 -2.74 -1.77 -26.46
CA LEU A 249 -1.32 -1.84 -26.15
C LEU A 249 -0.60 -2.74 -27.13
N PHE A 250 0.58 -2.31 -27.60
CA PHE A 250 1.51 -3.18 -28.30
C PHE A 250 2.46 -3.83 -27.29
N ILE A 251 2.49 -5.18 -27.26
CA ILE A 251 3.21 -5.95 -26.24
C ILE A 251 4.39 -6.66 -26.90
N SER A 252 5.59 -6.48 -26.34
CA SER A 252 6.81 -7.13 -26.78
C SER A 252 7.54 -7.81 -25.62
N GLU A 253 8.27 -8.86 -25.90
CA GLU A 253 9.26 -9.39 -24.98
C GLU A 253 10.54 -8.54 -25.01
N LEU A 254 11.28 -8.51 -23.90
CA LEU A 254 12.61 -7.93 -23.86
C LEU A 254 13.65 -9.04 -24.01
N LYS A 255 14.61 -8.88 -24.94
CA LYS A 255 15.74 -9.80 -25.11
C LYS A 255 16.61 -9.86 -23.85
N ASN A 256 16.73 -8.73 -23.17
CA ASN A 256 17.33 -8.59 -21.84
C ASN A 256 16.22 -8.77 -20.80
N THR A 257 15.72 -9.97 -20.62
CA THR A 257 14.56 -10.27 -19.79
C THR A 257 14.71 -9.75 -18.35
N PRO A 258 13.77 -8.92 -17.85
CA PRO A 258 13.74 -8.53 -16.45
C PRO A 258 13.42 -9.74 -15.55
N PRO A 259 13.81 -9.70 -14.25
CA PRO A 259 13.43 -10.73 -13.32
C PRO A 259 11.91 -10.80 -13.16
N ASN A 260 11.39 -12.01 -12.94
CA ASN A 260 9.98 -12.17 -12.61
C ASN A 260 9.67 -11.52 -11.27
N ARG A 261 8.45 -11.00 -11.14
CA ARG A 261 7.94 -10.38 -9.94
C ARG A 261 7.18 -11.40 -9.09
N VAL A 262 7.55 -11.58 -7.83
CA VAL A 262 6.96 -12.59 -6.95
C VAL A 262 6.10 -11.93 -5.89
N CYS A 263 4.83 -12.28 -5.83
CA CYS A 263 3.92 -11.83 -4.79
C CYS A 263 3.90 -12.80 -3.62
N TYR A 264 3.96 -12.25 -2.42
CA TYR A 264 3.87 -12.99 -1.16
C TYR A 264 2.69 -12.49 -0.34
N LYS A 265 1.96 -13.45 0.24
CA LYS A 265 0.99 -13.22 1.31
C LYS A 265 1.73 -13.23 2.64
N ILE A 266 1.45 -12.25 3.50
CA ILE A 266 1.99 -12.16 4.85
C ILE A 266 0.85 -12.20 5.87
N LYS A 267 1.04 -13.02 6.92
CA LYS A 267 0.09 -13.18 8.03
C LYS A 267 0.81 -13.19 9.36
N HIS A 268 0.18 -12.67 10.40
CA HIS A 268 0.70 -12.83 11.74
C HIS A 268 0.48 -14.27 12.22
N LYS A 269 1.49 -14.88 12.84
CA LYS A 269 1.43 -16.26 13.37
C LYS A 269 0.32 -16.44 14.41
N TYR A 270 -0.01 -15.36 15.11
CA TYR A 270 -1.07 -15.30 16.11
C TYR A 270 -2.07 -14.21 15.70
N PRO A 271 -3.02 -14.51 14.79
CA PRO A 271 -4.01 -13.52 14.34
C PRO A 271 -4.96 -13.14 15.47
N LYS A 272 -5.60 -11.97 15.35
CA LYS A 272 -6.68 -11.57 16.25
C LYS A 272 -7.82 -12.58 16.17
N SER A 273 -8.42 -12.93 17.30
CA SER A 273 -9.60 -13.81 17.32
C SER A 273 -10.80 -13.19 16.58
N THR A 274 -10.91 -11.86 16.56
CA THR A 274 -11.98 -11.10 15.92
C THR A 274 -11.93 -11.16 14.39
N SER A 275 -10.73 -11.12 13.79
CA SER A 275 -10.56 -11.15 12.34
C SER A 275 -10.30 -12.54 11.77
N LYS A 276 -10.09 -13.57 12.62
CA LYS A 276 -9.73 -14.92 12.17
C LYS A 276 -10.70 -15.48 11.11
N ARG A 277 -12.02 -15.38 11.37
CA ARG A 277 -13.05 -15.86 10.44
C ARG A 277 -13.07 -15.06 9.13
N ALA A 278 -12.82 -13.75 9.20
CA ALA A 278 -12.75 -12.88 8.04
C ALA A 278 -11.53 -13.22 7.16
N VAL A 279 -10.37 -13.45 7.80
CA VAL A 279 -9.14 -13.89 7.12
C VAL A 279 -9.35 -15.26 6.46
N GLU A 280 -9.90 -16.25 7.16
CA GLU A 280 -10.18 -17.59 6.59
C GLU A 280 -11.14 -17.51 5.39
N PHE A 281 -12.20 -16.72 5.49
CA PHE A 281 -13.11 -16.50 4.36
C PHE A 281 -12.41 -15.89 3.16
N PHE A 282 -11.64 -14.84 3.39
CA PHE A 282 -10.89 -14.16 2.33
C PHE A 282 -9.84 -15.07 1.68
N GLU A 283 -9.13 -15.89 2.46
CA GLU A 283 -8.14 -16.82 1.95
C GLU A 283 -8.77 -17.88 1.02
N ASN A 284 -9.94 -18.41 1.35
CA ASN A 284 -10.65 -19.33 0.49
C ASN A 284 -11.04 -18.65 -0.85
N ALA A 285 -11.61 -17.44 -0.79
CA ALA A 285 -11.94 -16.68 -1.99
C ALA A 285 -10.68 -16.33 -2.84
N LEU A 286 -9.55 -16.05 -2.18
CA LEU A 286 -8.27 -15.81 -2.85
C LEU A 286 -7.74 -17.07 -3.54
N GLU A 287 -7.82 -18.24 -2.91
CA GLU A 287 -7.39 -19.52 -3.51
C GLU A 287 -8.20 -19.83 -4.76
N ASP A 288 -9.52 -19.69 -4.70
CA ASP A 288 -10.41 -19.88 -5.85
C ASP A 288 -10.08 -18.89 -6.98
N PHE A 289 -9.88 -17.63 -6.63
CA PHE A 289 -9.51 -16.58 -7.58
C PHE A 289 -8.16 -16.85 -8.28
N LEU A 290 -7.14 -17.27 -7.53
CA LEU A 290 -5.82 -17.57 -8.08
C LEU A 290 -5.79 -18.87 -8.90
N ALA A 291 -6.72 -19.79 -8.70
CA ALA A 291 -6.86 -21.01 -9.50
C ALA A 291 -7.40 -20.73 -10.91
N GLU A 292 -8.01 -19.56 -11.15
CA GLU A 292 -8.47 -19.14 -12.46
C GLU A 292 -7.26 -18.83 -13.37
N SER A 293 -7.33 -19.30 -14.61
CA SER A 293 -6.24 -19.13 -15.59
C SER A 293 -6.04 -17.64 -15.91
N THR A 294 -4.82 -17.13 -15.75
CA THR A 294 -4.46 -15.79 -16.21
C THR A 294 -4.51 -15.76 -17.75
N PRO A 295 -5.21 -14.79 -18.38
CA PRO A 295 -5.27 -14.69 -19.81
C PRO A 295 -3.88 -14.52 -20.43
N SER A 296 -3.62 -15.19 -21.56
CA SER A 296 -2.44 -14.93 -22.40
C SER A 296 -2.72 -13.78 -23.34
N PHE A 297 -1.72 -12.96 -23.63
CA PHE A 297 -1.83 -11.88 -24.60
C PHE A 297 -0.94 -12.12 -25.84
N PRO A 298 -1.31 -11.58 -27.00
CA PRO A 298 -0.53 -11.75 -28.23
C PRO A 298 0.77 -10.94 -28.18
N ILE A 299 1.90 -11.61 -28.27
CA ILE A 299 3.22 -10.95 -28.33
C ILE A 299 3.48 -10.46 -29.75
N GLY A 300 4.00 -9.23 -29.89
CA GLY A 300 4.31 -8.61 -31.19
C GLY A 300 3.09 -8.09 -31.93
N GLN A 301 1.97 -7.90 -31.28
CA GLN A 301 0.73 -7.38 -31.86
C GLN A 301 0.09 -6.36 -30.92
N VAL A 302 -0.78 -5.52 -31.50
CA VAL A 302 -1.66 -4.66 -30.71
C VAL A 302 -2.74 -5.51 -30.05
N TRP A 303 -2.91 -5.35 -28.76
CA TRP A 303 -3.93 -6.03 -27.99
C TRP A 303 -4.88 -5.04 -27.34
N GLU A 304 -6.16 -5.30 -27.50
CA GLU A 304 -7.24 -4.61 -26.82
C GLU A 304 -8.16 -5.68 -26.22
N ARG A 305 -8.39 -5.59 -24.92
CA ARG A 305 -9.29 -6.53 -24.26
C ARG A 305 -10.72 -6.24 -24.73
N GLN A 306 -11.38 -7.24 -25.30
CA GLN A 306 -12.80 -7.14 -25.63
C GLN A 306 -13.61 -6.99 -24.34
N LYS A 307 -14.48 -5.98 -24.31
CA LYS A 307 -15.38 -5.67 -23.17
C LYS A 307 -16.35 -6.78 -22.89
#